data_86caaf83be83e543bd44092c7c582c53
#
_entry.id   86caaf83be83e543bd44092c7c582c53
#
_cell.length_a   1.000
_cell.length_b   1.000
_cell.length_c   1.000
_cell.angle_alpha   90.00
_cell.angle_beta   90.00
_cell.angle_gamma   90.00
#
_symmetry.space_group_name_H-M   'P 1'
#
loop_
_entity.id
_entity.type
_entity.pdbx_description
1 polymer ?
#
loop_
_entity_poly.entity_id
_entity_poly.type
_entity_poly.pdbx_seq_one_letter_code
_entity_poly.pdbx_strand_id
1 'polypeptide(L)'
;ADMGSLLNVGQKIREETGMRVRVLSRTDTMMVVEAVRKTMWTDESLNEIADELDKIKLTGTREQAEARKKAILCLCITGQGAAVKWKEHLTERLKSNLSGTVIVTRGYIEDSSIERIIANTEKEYEILAIVGTINPESGTYPFISVSRIYSPEAIGELRGILKRSAMFEENQLSEVISPDHIYIRTEAEFKDQIIDEAVGHMEEEGLVRQEFLLSVYKREGMMTTRLSQGIAIPHGDPGLVTKPVISVTKLDKPVLWDGVNTVDVIFILGIQEDSRKYFEQLYQIISDESMVSAIRASRTREEIWNLLCKNTKSVN
;
A
#
# COMPACT_ATOMS: atom_id res chain seq x y z
N ALA A 1 -20.06 7.87 3.95
CA ALA A 1 -20.91 8.91 3.37
C ALA A 1 -20.03 9.84 2.55
N ASP A 2 -20.41 10.08 1.30
CA ASP A 2 -19.64 10.93 0.40
C ASP A 2 -19.78 12.42 0.85
N MET A 3 -18.75 13.22 0.61
CA MET A 3 -18.72 14.65 1.00
C MET A 3 -19.87 15.46 0.41
N GLY A 4 -20.38 15.09 -0.76
CA GLY A 4 -21.54 15.75 -1.38
C GLY A 4 -22.82 15.57 -0.59
N SER A 5 -23.06 14.40 0.01
CA SER A 5 -24.25 14.17 0.84
C SER A 5 -24.20 14.90 2.18
N LEU A 6 -23.01 15.09 2.77
CA LEU A 6 -22.84 15.86 4.02
C LEU A 6 -23.04 17.36 3.80
N LEU A 7 -22.58 17.90 2.67
CA LEU A 7 -22.83 19.30 2.28
C LEU A 7 -24.32 19.56 2.09
N ASN A 8 -25.04 18.64 1.43
CA ASN A 8 -26.49 18.73 1.26
C ASN A 8 -27.25 18.68 2.60
N VAL A 9 -26.84 17.83 3.53
CA VAL A 9 -27.44 17.76 4.87
C VAL A 9 -27.20 19.07 5.64
N GLY A 10 -26.00 19.62 5.59
CA GLY A 10 -25.68 20.89 6.24
C GLY A 10 -26.48 22.09 5.67
N GLN A 11 -26.68 22.09 4.35
CA GLN A 11 -27.51 23.11 3.68
C GLN A 11 -28.97 22.97 4.09
N LYS A 12 -29.53 21.77 4.12
CA LYS A 12 -30.91 21.48 4.52
C LYS A 12 -31.20 21.89 5.97
N ILE A 13 -30.27 21.57 6.90
CA ILE A 13 -30.38 22.00 8.29
C ILE A 13 -30.42 23.56 8.37
N ARG A 14 -29.58 24.25 7.61
CA ARG A 14 -29.56 25.72 7.58
C ARG A 14 -30.89 26.30 7.07
N GLU A 15 -31.45 25.72 6.02
CA GLU A 15 -32.71 26.16 5.41
C GLU A 15 -33.90 25.88 6.34
N GLU A 16 -33.95 24.74 7.02
CA GLU A 16 -35.08 24.36 7.88
C GLU A 16 -35.04 25.00 9.29
N THR A 17 -33.86 25.26 9.84
CA THR A 17 -33.70 25.71 11.22
C THR A 17 -33.17 27.14 11.38
N GLY A 18 -32.66 27.76 10.32
CA GLY A 18 -31.97 29.05 10.38
C GLY A 18 -30.59 28.97 11.10
N MET A 19 -30.16 27.80 11.56
CA MET A 19 -28.90 27.63 12.28
C MET A 19 -27.72 27.75 11.33
N ARG A 20 -26.62 28.36 11.78
CA ARG A 20 -25.35 28.36 11.03
C ARG A 20 -24.71 26.96 11.10
N VAL A 21 -24.59 26.33 9.93
CA VAL A 21 -23.96 25.02 9.79
C VAL A 21 -22.69 25.16 8.96
N ARG A 22 -21.58 24.66 9.47
CA ARG A 22 -20.31 24.52 8.74
C ARG A 22 -19.92 23.06 8.68
N VAL A 23 -19.65 22.58 7.47
CA VAL A 23 -19.19 21.20 7.23
C VAL A 23 -17.67 21.21 7.20
N LEU A 24 -17.04 20.42 8.07
CA LEU A 24 -15.60 20.23 8.10
C LEU A 24 -15.16 19.25 7.01
N SER A 25 -14.01 19.48 6.41
CA SER A 25 -13.47 18.65 5.32
C SER A 25 -13.10 17.22 5.75
N ARG A 26 -12.90 17.01 7.05
CA ARG A 26 -12.67 15.70 7.68
C ARG A 26 -13.33 15.68 9.06
N THR A 27 -13.70 14.48 9.50
CA THR A 27 -14.16 14.24 10.86
C THR A 27 -13.43 13.03 11.41
N ASP A 28 -12.59 13.21 12.41
CA ASP A 28 -12.13 12.14 13.28
C ASP A 28 -12.66 12.35 14.71
N THR A 29 -12.56 11.34 15.52
CA THR A 29 -13.13 11.36 16.87
C THR A 29 -12.54 12.49 17.73
N MET A 30 -11.25 12.81 17.57
CA MET A 30 -10.58 13.86 18.35
C MET A 30 -11.08 15.24 17.93
N MET A 31 -11.31 15.49 16.64
CA MET A 31 -11.88 16.73 16.15
C MET A 31 -13.30 16.97 16.65
N VAL A 32 -14.13 15.92 16.68
CA VAL A 32 -15.49 16.02 17.20
C VAL A 32 -15.46 16.32 18.71
N VAL A 33 -14.62 15.66 19.47
CA VAL A 33 -14.47 15.93 20.91
C VAL A 33 -13.98 17.37 21.15
N GLU A 34 -12.98 17.85 20.40
CA GLU A 34 -12.45 19.19 20.56
C GLU A 34 -13.46 20.27 20.11
N ALA A 35 -14.22 20.02 19.04
CA ALA A 35 -15.31 20.89 18.60
C ALA A 35 -16.40 21.01 19.68
N VAL A 36 -16.82 19.87 20.28
CA VAL A 36 -17.79 19.87 21.37
C VAL A 36 -17.24 20.58 22.59
N ARG A 37 -15.98 20.34 22.97
CA ARG A 37 -15.33 20.99 24.10
C ARG A 37 -15.30 22.50 23.93
N LYS A 38 -14.87 23.00 22.78
CA LYS A 38 -14.79 24.45 22.50
C LYS A 38 -16.16 25.11 22.47
N THR A 39 -17.16 24.51 21.83
CA THR A 39 -18.52 25.06 21.78
C THR A 39 -19.22 25.09 23.14
N MET A 40 -18.85 24.22 24.07
CA MET A 40 -19.47 24.17 25.41
C MET A 40 -18.76 25.06 26.45
N TRP A 41 -17.50 25.47 26.22
CA TRP A 41 -16.64 26.07 27.25
C TRP A 41 -16.01 27.41 26.86
N THR A 42 -16.22 27.91 25.65
CA THR A 42 -15.70 29.21 25.18
C THR A 42 -16.77 30.06 24.52
N ASP A 43 -16.60 31.39 24.59
CA ASP A 43 -17.44 32.34 23.89
C ASP A 43 -17.01 32.60 22.43
N GLU A 44 -16.08 31.76 21.90
CA GLU A 44 -15.60 31.88 20.54
C GLU A 44 -16.68 31.55 19.52
N SER A 45 -16.69 32.27 18.41
CA SER A 45 -17.65 32.02 17.35
C SER A 45 -17.38 30.64 16.70
N LEU A 46 -18.44 29.97 16.23
CA LEU A 46 -18.33 28.68 15.53
C LEU A 46 -17.39 28.74 14.31
N ASN A 47 -17.23 29.92 13.72
CA ASN A 47 -16.32 30.09 12.58
C ASN A 47 -14.86 30.12 13.03
N GLU A 48 -14.54 30.80 14.14
CA GLU A 48 -13.19 30.84 14.71
C GLU A 48 -12.77 29.44 15.18
N ILE A 49 -13.66 28.73 15.86
CA ILE A 49 -13.44 27.32 16.26
C ILE A 49 -13.18 26.44 15.05
N ALA A 50 -13.95 26.58 13.96
CA ALA A 50 -13.78 25.79 12.76
C ALA A 50 -12.45 26.10 12.04
N ASP A 51 -12.05 27.38 12.00
CA ASP A 51 -10.77 27.80 11.42
C ASP A 51 -9.56 27.33 12.23
N GLU A 52 -9.67 27.27 13.56
CA GLU A 52 -8.64 26.66 14.40
C GLU A 52 -8.57 25.13 14.24
N LEU A 53 -9.71 24.45 14.16
CA LEU A 53 -9.75 23.01 13.91
C LEU A 53 -9.17 22.64 12.53
N ASP A 54 -9.37 23.47 11.52
CA ASP A 54 -8.75 23.29 10.21
C ASP A 54 -7.23 23.56 10.24
N LYS A 55 -6.75 24.46 11.10
CA LYS A 55 -5.30 24.69 11.33
C LYS A 55 -4.63 23.55 12.09
N ILE A 56 -5.30 22.97 13.08
CA ILE A 56 -4.79 21.79 13.84
C ILE A 56 -4.53 20.62 12.89
N LYS A 57 -5.31 20.48 11.80
CA LYS A 57 -5.06 19.48 10.76
C LYS A 57 -3.73 19.64 10.02
N LEU A 58 -3.30 20.88 9.78
CA LEU A 58 -2.08 21.18 9.04
C LEU A 58 -0.83 20.98 9.92
N THR A 59 -0.96 21.09 11.23
CA THR A 59 0.16 20.87 12.18
C THR A 59 0.24 19.45 12.70
N GLY A 60 -0.91 18.76 12.86
CA GLY A 60 -0.95 17.38 13.39
C GLY A 60 -0.58 16.28 12.39
N THR A 61 -0.47 16.61 11.09
CA THR A 61 -0.11 15.62 10.03
C THR A 61 1.36 15.67 9.62
N ARG A 62 2.21 16.50 10.24
CA ARG A 62 3.63 16.62 9.90
C ARG A 62 4.62 16.46 11.04
N GLU A 63 4.16 16.29 12.29
CA GLU A 63 5.03 15.90 13.37
C GLU A 63 5.02 14.39 13.54
N GLN A 64 6.09 13.76 13.04
CA GLN A 64 6.63 12.47 13.45
C GLN A 64 5.58 11.38 13.71
N ALA A 65 5.04 10.79 12.64
CA ALA A 65 4.83 9.36 12.69
C ALA A 65 6.23 8.72 12.78
N GLU A 66 6.82 8.65 13.99
CA GLU A 66 7.81 7.62 14.26
C GLU A 66 7.22 6.33 13.72
N ALA A 67 7.92 5.69 12.79
CA ALA A 67 7.44 4.48 12.13
C ALA A 67 7.08 3.49 13.24
N ARG A 68 5.77 3.23 13.40
CA ARG A 68 5.29 2.33 14.46
C ARG A 68 5.98 0.99 14.29
N LYS A 69 6.48 0.41 15.37
CA LYS A 69 7.12 -0.90 15.32
C LYS A 69 6.14 -1.92 14.76
N LYS A 70 6.59 -2.72 13.80
CA LYS A 70 5.81 -3.80 13.20
C LYS A 70 5.57 -4.91 14.21
N ALA A 71 4.39 -5.51 14.21
CA ALA A 71 4.02 -6.54 15.16
C ALA A 71 3.22 -7.70 14.55
N ILE A 72 3.48 -8.91 15.04
CA ILE A 72 2.54 -10.02 14.97
C ILE A 72 1.74 -10.00 16.28
N LEU A 73 0.42 -9.88 16.20
CA LEU A 73 -0.48 -9.87 17.36
C LEU A 73 -0.93 -11.27 17.72
N CYS A 74 -0.52 -11.76 18.89
CA CYS A 74 -1.07 -12.99 19.49
C CYS A 74 -2.29 -12.64 20.35
N LEU A 75 -3.48 -13.05 19.92
CA LEU A 75 -4.76 -12.75 20.57
C LEU A 75 -5.36 -14.01 21.21
N CYS A 76 -5.45 -14.03 22.54
CA CYS A 76 -6.00 -15.15 23.28
C CYS A 76 -7.26 -14.76 24.05
N ILE A 77 -8.33 -15.55 23.90
CA ILE A 77 -9.61 -15.35 24.59
C ILE A 77 -9.53 -15.77 26.07
N THR A 78 -8.77 -16.83 26.36
CA THR A 78 -8.70 -17.42 27.70
C THR A 78 -7.69 -16.75 28.62
N GLY A 79 -7.14 -15.60 28.22
CA GLY A 79 -6.15 -14.84 29.00
C GLY A 79 -4.72 -14.93 28.49
N GLN A 80 -3.82 -14.17 29.12
CA GLN A 80 -2.46 -13.96 28.61
C GLN A 80 -1.55 -15.19 28.63
N GLY A 81 -1.82 -16.20 29.48
CA GLY A 81 -0.90 -17.31 29.69
C GLY A 81 -0.65 -18.19 28.45
N ALA A 82 -1.70 -18.47 27.66
CA ALA A 82 -1.53 -19.23 26.42
C ALA A 82 -0.84 -18.38 25.32
N ALA A 83 -1.18 -17.10 25.22
CA ALA A 83 -0.58 -16.20 24.27
C ALA A 83 0.93 -16.03 24.48
N VAL A 84 1.42 -16.10 25.71
CA VAL A 84 2.85 -16.07 26.03
C VAL A 84 3.58 -17.29 25.44
N LYS A 85 3.02 -18.49 25.60
CA LYS A 85 3.61 -19.71 25.00
C LYS A 85 3.65 -19.64 23.47
N TRP A 86 2.64 -19.08 22.83
CA TRP A 86 2.63 -18.88 21.38
C TRP A 86 3.69 -17.88 20.97
N LYS A 87 3.82 -16.78 21.69
CA LYS A 87 4.89 -15.78 21.47
C LYS A 87 6.26 -16.41 21.56
N GLU A 88 6.55 -17.22 22.60
CA GLU A 88 7.83 -17.91 22.77
C GLU A 88 8.12 -18.83 21.58
N HIS A 89 7.16 -19.68 21.21
CA HIS A 89 7.28 -20.58 20.08
C HIS A 89 7.55 -19.84 18.76
N LEU A 90 6.75 -18.81 18.47
CA LEU A 90 6.91 -18.00 17.25
C LEU A 90 8.22 -17.22 17.25
N THR A 91 8.64 -16.69 18.40
CA THR A 91 9.92 -15.99 18.53
C THR A 91 11.09 -16.91 18.17
N GLU A 92 11.09 -18.15 18.67
CA GLU A 92 12.11 -19.13 18.36
C GLU A 92 12.12 -19.51 16.89
N ARG A 93 10.94 -19.80 16.31
CA ARG A 93 10.79 -20.26 14.91
C ARG A 93 11.02 -19.18 13.86
N LEU A 94 10.78 -17.93 14.20
CA LEU A 94 10.87 -16.78 13.29
C LEU A 94 12.10 -15.90 13.57
N LYS A 95 12.97 -16.27 14.52
CA LYS A 95 14.09 -15.45 15.01
C LYS A 95 14.91 -14.78 13.91
N SER A 96 15.18 -15.48 12.82
CA SER A 96 15.95 -14.95 11.68
C SER A 96 15.17 -13.99 10.79
N ASN A 97 13.85 -13.92 10.95
CA ASN A 97 12.95 -13.13 10.09
C ASN A 97 12.29 -11.95 10.84
N LEU A 98 12.49 -11.82 12.17
CA LEU A 98 11.86 -10.81 13.00
C LEU A 98 12.53 -9.42 12.91
N SER A 99 13.44 -9.19 11.96
CA SER A 99 14.16 -7.90 11.84
C SER A 99 13.18 -6.72 11.97
N GLY A 100 13.31 -5.92 13.04
CA GLY A 100 12.42 -4.78 13.30
C GLY A 100 10.98 -5.12 13.75
N THR A 101 10.55 -6.39 13.67
CA THR A 101 9.20 -6.82 14.04
C THR A 101 9.16 -7.47 15.42
N VAL A 102 8.17 -7.12 16.23
CA VAL A 102 7.95 -7.70 17.57
C VAL A 102 6.71 -8.62 17.58
N ILE A 103 6.69 -9.58 18.51
CA ILE A 103 5.49 -10.38 18.76
C ILE A 103 4.86 -9.85 20.04
N VAL A 104 3.65 -9.30 19.92
CA VAL A 104 2.88 -8.74 21.03
C VAL A 104 1.73 -9.65 21.40
N THR A 105 1.41 -9.71 22.69
CA THR A 105 0.30 -10.51 23.21
C THR A 105 -0.78 -9.59 23.74
N ARG A 106 -2.05 -9.92 23.44
CA ARG A 106 -3.21 -9.27 24.05
C ARG A 106 -4.19 -10.35 24.49
N GLY A 107 -4.74 -10.18 25.67
CA GLY A 107 -5.81 -11.05 26.21
C GLY A 107 -7.16 -10.41 25.99
N TYR A 108 -8.19 -11.23 25.78
CA TYR A 108 -9.57 -10.79 25.84
C TYR A 108 -9.92 -10.48 27.30
N ILE A 109 -10.36 -9.27 27.56
CA ILE A 109 -10.88 -8.85 28.86
C ILE A 109 -12.39 -8.77 28.69
N GLU A 110 -13.17 -9.33 29.63
CA GLU A 110 -14.62 -9.17 29.71
C GLU A 110 -14.95 -7.69 29.50
N ASP A 111 -15.80 -7.32 28.56
CA ASP A 111 -16.17 -5.98 28.08
C ASP A 111 -15.36 -5.37 26.92
N SER A 112 -14.39 -6.05 26.35
CA SER A 112 -13.66 -5.54 25.19
C SER A 112 -13.95 -6.39 23.96
N SER A 113 -14.43 -5.79 22.86
CA SER A 113 -14.53 -6.51 21.59
C SER A 113 -13.14 -6.75 21.00
N ILE A 114 -13.01 -7.77 20.13
CA ILE A 114 -11.76 -8.08 19.41
C ILE A 114 -11.32 -6.86 18.59
N GLU A 115 -12.25 -6.19 17.94
CA GLU A 115 -12.01 -5.00 17.14
C GLU A 115 -11.40 -3.86 17.97
N ARG A 116 -11.88 -3.69 19.21
CA ARG A 116 -11.34 -2.68 20.13
C ARG A 116 -9.91 -3.01 20.57
N ILE A 117 -9.61 -4.29 20.79
CA ILE A 117 -8.25 -4.74 21.13
C ILE A 117 -7.32 -4.49 19.93
N ILE A 118 -7.77 -4.81 18.70
CA ILE A 118 -7.03 -4.53 17.48
C ILE A 118 -6.79 -3.03 17.32
N ALA A 119 -7.85 -2.21 17.40
CA ALA A 119 -7.75 -0.76 17.27
C ALA A 119 -6.82 -0.11 18.32
N ASN A 120 -6.81 -0.62 19.54
CA ASN A 120 -5.86 -0.15 20.56
C ASN A 120 -4.43 -0.59 20.25
N THR A 121 -4.23 -1.79 19.73
CA THR A 121 -2.90 -2.28 19.34
C THR A 121 -2.36 -1.51 18.13
N GLU A 122 -3.22 -1.11 17.20
CA GLU A 122 -2.87 -0.28 16.03
C GLU A 122 -2.35 1.12 16.40
N LYS A 123 -2.69 1.63 17.58
CA LYS A 123 -2.13 2.91 18.08
C LYS A 123 -0.64 2.79 18.40
N GLU A 124 -0.20 1.62 18.84
CA GLU A 124 1.16 1.37 19.29
C GLU A 124 2.03 0.69 18.20
N TYR A 125 1.39 -0.15 17.37
CA TYR A 125 2.08 -1.03 16.42
C TYR A 125 1.42 -1.03 15.04
N GLU A 126 2.21 -1.29 14.01
CA GLU A 126 1.73 -1.72 12.70
C GLU A 126 1.52 -3.24 12.73
N ILE A 127 0.27 -3.69 12.74
CA ILE A 127 -0.06 -5.13 12.80
C ILE A 127 0.17 -5.75 11.41
N LEU A 128 1.03 -6.77 11.33
CA LEU A 128 1.30 -7.52 10.09
C LEU A 128 0.44 -8.76 9.96
N ALA A 129 0.16 -9.43 11.07
CA ALA A 129 -0.67 -10.63 11.13
C ALA A 129 -1.25 -10.81 12.53
N ILE A 130 -2.37 -11.54 12.61
CA ILE A 130 -3.00 -11.93 13.88
C ILE A 130 -2.89 -13.45 14.01
N VAL A 131 -2.41 -13.89 15.16
CA VAL A 131 -2.40 -15.30 15.58
C VAL A 131 -3.35 -15.45 16.74
N GLY A 132 -4.38 -16.27 16.62
CA GLY A 132 -5.40 -16.32 17.66
C GLY A 132 -6.29 -17.55 17.63
N THR A 133 -7.19 -17.62 18.60
CA THR A 133 -8.23 -18.66 18.72
C THR A 133 -9.48 -18.32 17.91
N ILE A 134 -9.75 -17.04 17.67
CA ILE A 134 -10.89 -16.55 16.87
C ILE A 134 -10.36 -15.64 15.77
N ASN A 135 -10.89 -15.85 14.55
CA ASN A 135 -10.64 -14.98 13.41
C ASN A 135 -11.46 -13.70 13.57
N PRO A 136 -10.82 -12.49 13.56
CA PRO A 136 -11.56 -11.24 13.52
C PRO A 136 -12.40 -11.16 12.23
N GLU A 137 -13.67 -10.79 12.34
CA GLU A 137 -14.61 -10.72 11.20
C GLU A 137 -14.20 -9.65 10.17
N SER A 138 -13.37 -8.68 10.57
CA SER A 138 -12.96 -7.55 9.72
C SER A 138 -12.15 -7.95 8.49
N GLY A 139 -11.52 -9.13 8.45
CA GLY A 139 -10.65 -9.56 7.34
C GLY A 139 -9.45 -8.66 7.04
N THR A 140 -9.19 -7.63 7.87
CA THR A 140 -8.18 -6.60 7.63
C THR A 140 -6.74 -7.13 7.69
N TYR A 141 -6.53 -8.20 8.46
CA TYR A 141 -5.20 -8.76 8.70
C TYR A 141 -5.16 -10.26 8.37
N PRO A 142 -4.05 -10.79 7.82
CA PRO A 142 -3.84 -12.22 7.72
C PRO A 142 -4.03 -12.87 9.08
N PHE A 143 -4.87 -13.90 9.14
CA PHE A 143 -5.18 -14.62 10.38
C PHE A 143 -4.63 -16.04 10.35
N ILE A 144 -3.92 -16.42 11.39
CA ILE A 144 -3.42 -17.77 11.60
C ILE A 144 -4.01 -18.33 12.89
N SER A 145 -4.77 -19.41 12.75
CA SER A 145 -5.33 -20.11 13.92
C SER A 145 -4.21 -20.72 14.76
N VAL A 146 -4.33 -20.61 16.07
CA VAL A 146 -3.40 -21.23 17.02
C VAL A 146 -3.28 -22.74 16.88
N SER A 147 -4.31 -23.40 16.36
CA SER A 147 -4.25 -24.85 16.08
C SER A 147 -3.20 -25.20 15.02
N ARG A 148 -2.80 -24.24 14.18
CA ARG A 148 -1.84 -24.41 13.08
C ARG A 148 -0.44 -23.87 13.39
N ILE A 149 -0.23 -23.09 14.47
CA ILE A 149 1.06 -22.40 14.70
C ILE A 149 2.28 -23.32 14.82
N TYR A 150 2.06 -24.59 15.12
CA TYR A 150 3.12 -25.60 15.22
C TYR A 150 3.42 -26.27 13.87
N SER A 151 2.61 -26.02 12.84
CA SER A 151 2.81 -26.61 11.51
C SER A 151 3.86 -25.82 10.71
N PRO A 152 4.66 -26.51 9.85
CA PRO A 152 5.63 -25.87 8.97
C PRO A 152 4.98 -24.85 8.02
N GLU A 153 3.75 -25.12 7.56
CA GLU A 153 3.00 -24.28 6.63
C GLU A 153 2.67 -22.93 7.26
N ALA A 154 2.13 -22.90 8.49
CA ALA A 154 1.80 -21.66 9.18
C ALA A 154 3.05 -20.82 9.49
N ILE A 155 4.16 -21.47 9.85
CA ILE A 155 5.45 -20.78 10.02
C ILE A 155 5.95 -20.23 8.66
N GLY A 156 5.74 -20.96 7.55
CA GLY A 156 6.04 -20.51 6.20
C GLY A 156 5.21 -19.28 5.80
N GLU A 157 3.90 -19.28 6.09
CA GLU A 157 3.00 -18.12 5.88
C GLU A 157 3.52 -16.89 6.64
N LEU A 158 3.85 -17.01 7.91
CA LEU A 158 4.38 -15.89 8.72
C LEU A 158 5.73 -15.40 8.21
N ARG A 159 6.63 -16.28 7.78
CA ARG A 159 7.91 -15.91 7.16
C ARG A 159 7.68 -15.11 5.87
N GLY A 160 6.72 -15.52 5.04
CA GLY A 160 6.33 -14.81 3.84
C GLY A 160 5.85 -13.39 4.15
N ILE A 161 4.97 -13.22 5.15
CA ILE A 161 4.48 -11.92 5.61
C ILE A 161 5.63 -11.03 6.10
N LEU A 162 6.51 -11.57 6.94
CA LEU A 162 7.66 -10.83 7.47
C LEU A 162 8.64 -10.42 6.37
N LYS A 163 8.92 -11.32 5.43
CA LYS A 163 9.79 -11.04 4.28
C LYS A 163 9.22 -9.91 3.42
N ARG A 164 7.93 -9.97 3.07
CA ARG A 164 7.26 -8.90 2.32
C ARG A 164 7.32 -7.57 3.08
N SER A 165 7.02 -7.58 4.38
CA SER A 165 7.07 -6.37 5.20
C SER A 165 8.47 -5.74 5.24
N ALA A 166 9.54 -6.54 5.34
CA ALA A 166 10.92 -6.05 5.30
C ALA A 166 11.28 -5.45 3.93
N MET A 167 10.81 -6.07 2.84
CA MET A 167 11.01 -5.52 1.48
C MET A 167 10.46 -4.10 1.33
N PHE A 168 9.31 -3.80 1.96
CA PHE A 168 8.69 -2.49 1.87
C PHE A 168 9.29 -1.43 2.82
N GLU A 169 10.03 -1.81 3.85
CA GLU A 169 10.74 -0.83 4.69
C GLU A 169 11.84 -0.07 3.92
N GLU A 170 12.50 -0.77 3.00
CA GLU A 170 13.55 -0.21 2.15
C GLU A 170 13.03 0.15 0.75
N ASN A 171 11.72 0.01 0.51
CA ASN A 171 11.14 0.23 -0.81
C ASN A 171 11.12 1.71 -1.18
N GLN A 172 11.94 2.07 -2.15
CA GLN A 172 12.05 3.41 -2.71
C GLN A 172 11.38 3.55 -4.08
N LEU A 173 10.58 2.55 -4.51
CA LEU A 173 9.91 2.60 -5.82
C LEU A 173 8.96 3.79 -5.98
N SER A 174 8.45 4.35 -4.88
CA SER A 174 7.66 5.59 -4.90
C SER A 174 8.45 6.83 -5.38
N GLU A 175 9.79 6.76 -5.41
CA GLU A 175 10.64 7.81 -5.96
C GLU A 175 10.64 7.80 -7.50
N VAL A 176 10.34 6.64 -8.11
CA VAL A 176 10.46 6.41 -9.57
C VAL A 176 9.16 5.91 -10.23
N ILE A 177 8.13 5.55 -9.45
CA ILE A 177 6.79 5.18 -9.94
C ILE A 177 5.79 6.22 -9.45
N SER A 178 5.20 6.99 -10.37
CA SER A 178 4.05 7.85 -10.11
C SER A 178 2.76 7.15 -10.54
N PRO A 179 1.60 7.39 -9.89
CA PRO A 179 0.30 6.97 -10.41
C PRO A 179 0.03 7.46 -11.84
N ASP A 180 0.61 8.60 -12.25
CA ASP A 180 0.46 9.14 -13.60
C ASP A 180 1.19 8.29 -14.66
N HIS A 181 2.20 7.52 -14.26
CA HIS A 181 2.90 6.57 -15.13
C HIS A 181 2.34 5.14 -15.06
N ILE A 182 1.14 4.96 -14.50
CA ILE A 182 0.44 3.66 -14.44
C ILE A 182 -0.73 3.69 -15.41
N TYR A 183 -0.74 2.76 -16.34
CA TYR A 183 -1.76 2.63 -17.39
C TYR A 183 -2.52 1.32 -17.21
N ILE A 184 -3.84 1.41 -17.20
CA ILE A 184 -4.73 0.24 -17.21
C ILE A 184 -5.50 0.28 -18.51
N ARG A 185 -5.38 -0.76 -19.32
CA ARG A 185 -5.98 -0.87 -20.64
C ARG A 185 -6.71 -2.19 -20.84
N THR A 186 -7.75 -2.17 -21.62
CA THR A 186 -8.46 -3.40 -21.99
C THR A 186 -7.59 -4.25 -22.91
N GLU A 187 -6.96 -3.65 -23.91
CA GLU A 187 -6.14 -4.34 -24.92
C GLU A 187 -5.14 -3.39 -25.58
N ALA A 188 -4.13 -3.94 -26.23
CA ALA A 188 -3.26 -3.28 -27.20
C ALA A 188 -3.12 -4.20 -28.40
N GLU A 189 -3.06 -3.65 -29.61
CA GLU A 189 -2.91 -4.43 -30.83
C GLU A 189 -1.49 -4.98 -30.96
N PHE A 190 -0.51 -4.15 -30.62
CA PHE A 190 0.91 -4.49 -30.68
C PHE A 190 1.65 -3.98 -29.44
N LYS A 191 2.75 -4.65 -29.08
CA LYS A 191 3.63 -4.21 -27.98
C LYS A 191 4.20 -2.82 -28.19
N ASP A 192 4.42 -2.44 -29.43
CA ASP A 192 5.03 -1.15 -29.80
C ASP A 192 4.14 0.02 -29.38
N GLN A 193 2.80 -0.11 -29.46
CA GLN A 193 1.89 0.93 -28.96
C GLN A 193 2.10 1.24 -27.47
N ILE A 194 2.40 0.20 -26.67
CA ILE A 194 2.62 0.36 -25.24
C ILE A 194 3.95 1.05 -24.98
N ILE A 195 4.98 0.65 -25.72
CA ILE A 195 6.32 1.21 -25.60
C ILE A 195 6.34 2.67 -26.04
N ASP A 196 5.77 2.97 -27.23
CA ASP A 196 5.73 4.32 -27.80
C ASP A 196 5.02 5.30 -26.88
N GLU A 197 3.85 4.92 -26.37
CA GLU A 197 3.06 5.80 -25.51
C GLU A 197 3.74 6.07 -24.17
N ALA A 198 4.21 5.02 -23.51
CA ALA A 198 4.84 5.20 -22.21
C ALA A 198 6.16 5.95 -22.29
N VAL A 199 6.99 5.67 -23.30
CA VAL A 199 8.25 6.40 -23.53
C VAL A 199 7.97 7.82 -23.99
N GLY A 200 6.95 8.03 -24.85
CA GLY A 200 6.52 9.36 -25.27
C GLY A 200 6.16 10.27 -24.10
N HIS A 201 5.39 9.77 -23.14
CA HIS A 201 5.09 10.52 -21.91
C HIS A 201 6.34 10.80 -21.06
N MET A 202 7.27 9.84 -20.94
CA MET A 202 8.54 10.07 -20.25
C MET A 202 9.39 11.15 -20.94
N GLU A 203 9.35 11.22 -22.27
CA GLU A 203 10.05 12.23 -23.06
C GLU A 203 9.40 13.60 -22.91
N GLU A 204 8.07 13.70 -23.02
CA GLU A 204 7.30 14.94 -22.82
C GLU A 204 7.56 15.57 -21.45
N GLU A 205 7.73 14.74 -20.41
CA GLU A 205 8.08 15.18 -19.06
C GLU A 205 9.58 15.47 -18.87
N GLY A 206 10.42 15.22 -19.89
CA GLY A 206 11.86 15.44 -19.83
C GLY A 206 12.62 14.43 -18.94
N LEU A 207 12.00 13.28 -18.63
CA LEU A 207 12.59 12.22 -17.80
C LEU A 207 13.62 11.39 -18.59
N VAL A 208 13.44 11.30 -19.91
CA VAL A 208 14.34 10.64 -20.84
C VAL A 208 14.61 11.54 -22.05
N ARG A 209 15.70 11.27 -22.77
CA ARG A 209 16.02 11.97 -24.02
C ARG A 209 15.30 11.33 -25.21
N GLN A 210 15.15 12.07 -26.31
CA GLN A 210 14.43 11.65 -27.51
C GLN A 210 14.93 10.31 -28.09
N GLU A 211 16.25 10.04 -27.99
CA GLU A 211 16.83 8.79 -28.49
C GLU A 211 16.53 7.57 -27.61
N PHE A 212 15.91 7.77 -26.45
CA PHE A 212 15.64 6.68 -25.50
C PHE A 212 14.70 5.63 -26.09
N LEU A 213 13.65 6.02 -26.80
CA LEU A 213 12.72 5.11 -27.48
C LEU A 213 13.48 4.16 -28.43
N LEU A 214 14.35 4.71 -29.26
CA LEU A 214 15.16 3.90 -30.22
C LEU A 214 16.06 2.92 -29.44
N SER A 215 16.62 3.34 -28.30
CA SER A 215 17.46 2.47 -27.49
C SER A 215 16.66 1.32 -26.86
N VAL A 216 15.40 1.55 -26.47
CA VAL A 216 14.49 0.50 -25.98
C VAL A 216 14.23 -0.54 -27.07
N TYR A 217 13.89 -0.10 -28.30
CA TYR A 217 13.68 -1.01 -29.42
C TYR A 217 14.95 -1.80 -29.79
N LYS A 218 16.09 -1.14 -29.81
CA LYS A 218 17.37 -1.81 -30.05
C LYS A 218 17.64 -2.90 -29.02
N ARG A 219 17.35 -2.61 -27.72
CA ARG A 219 17.54 -3.58 -26.63
C ARG A 219 16.56 -4.75 -26.73
N GLU A 220 15.28 -4.47 -27.03
CA GLU A 220 14.25 -5.49 -27.19
C GLU A 220 14.50 -6.38 -28.41
N GLY A 221 15.05 -5.81 -29.50
CA GLY A 221 15.41 -6.54 -30.71
C GLY A 221 16.63 -7.45 -30.55
N MET A 222 17.55 -7.15 -29.63
CA MET A 222 18.69 -8.02 -29.34
C MET A 222 18.27 -9.30 -28.62
N MET A 223 17.39 -9.17 -27.63
CA MET A 223 16.84 -10.27 -26.82
C MET A 223 15.59 -9.78 -26.13
N THR A 224 14.53 -10.58 -26.17
CA THR A 224 13.28 -10.22 -25.53
C THR A 224 13.48 -9.89 -24.04
N THR A 225 12.83 -8.83 -23.59
CA THR A 225 12.81 -8.43 -22.16
C THR A 225 11.66 -9.10 -21.39
N ARG A 226 10.97 -10.04 -22.02
CA ARG A 226 9.92 -10.82 -21.36
C ARG A 226 10.52 -11.71 -20.27
N LEU A 227 9.87 -11.68 -19.14
CA LEU A 227 10.10 -12.59 -18.00
C LEU A 227 9.05 -13.72 -18.00
N SER A 228 9.16 -14.62 -17.04
CA SER A 228 8.11 -15.58 -16.73
C SER A 228 6.81 -14.87 -16.34
N GLN A 229 5.71 -15.61 -16.24
CA GLN A 229 4.41 -15.12 -15.74
C GLN A 229 3.76 -13.99 -16.57
N GLY A 230 4.09 -13.83 -17.86
CA GLY A 230 3.45 -12.82 -18.69
C GLY A 230 3.87 -11.37 -18.38
N ILE A 231 5.07 -11.17 -17.86
CA ILE A 231 5.65 -9.87 -17.54
C ILE A 231 6.72 -9.52 -18.57
N ALA A 232 6.83 -8.24 -18.94
CA ALA A 232 7.96 -7.71 -19.67
C ALA A 232 8.55 -6.48 -18.97
N ILE A 233 9.88 -6.30 -19.15
CA ILE A 233 10.65 -5.19 -18.56
C ILE A 233 11.47 -4.46 -19.63
N PRO A 234 10.86 -3.85 -20.66
CA PRO A 234 11.60 -3.05 -21.66
C PRO A 234 12.42 -1.97 -20.97
N HIS A 235 13.64 -1.77 -21.46
CA HIS A 235 14.55 -0.73 -20.95
C HIS A 235 15.48 -0.25 -22.04
N GLY A 236 15.92 0.99 -21.92
CA GLY A 236 16.83 1.62 -22.88
C GLY A 236 18.23 1.87 -22.31
N ASP A 237 18.98 2.74 -23.00
CA ASP A 237 20.32 3.14 -22.60
C ASP A 237 20.25 4.02 -21.33
N PRO A 238 20.92 3.65 -20.22
CA PRO A 238 20.96 4.43 -19.00
C PRO A 238 21.50 5.87 -19.18
N GLY A 239 22.40 6.07 -20.18
CA GLY A 239 22.97 7.38 -20.50
C GLY A 239 21.96 8.36 -21.11
N LEU A 240 20.79 7.87 -21.55
CA LEU A 240 19.70 8.67 -22.10
C LEU A 240 18.62 9.01 -21.05
N VAL A 241 18.76 8.55 -19.81
CA VAL A 241 17.84 8.82 -18.71
C VAL A 241 18.28 10.09 -17.97
N THR A 242 17.40 11.07 -17.93
CA THR A 242 17.62 12.35 -17.23
C THR A 242 17.27 12.21 -15.73
N LYS A 243 16.15 11.53 -15.45
CA LYS A 243 15.69 11.24 -14.10
C LYS A 243 15.09 9.83 -14.06
N PRO A 244 15.43 9.00 -13.07
CA PRO A 244 14.90 7.65 -12.98
C PRO A 244 13.37 7.63 -12.97
N VAL A 245 12.78 6.74 -13.77
CA VAL A 245 11.33 6.56 -13.90
C VAL A 245 11.02 5.11 -14.28
N ILE A 246 9.92 4.60 -13.76
CA ILE A 246 9.35 3.31 -14.14
C ILE A 246 7.88 3.54 -14.50
N SER A 247 7.54 3.21 -15.74
CA SER A 247 6.15 3.17 -16.20
C SER A 247 5.60 1.76 -16.06
N VAL A 248 4.33 1.64 -15.73
CA VAL A 248 3.63 0.37 -15.53
C VAL A 248 2.39 0.32 -16.41
N THR A 249 2.29 -0.68 -17.26
CA THR A 249 1.07 -0.94 -18.04
C THR A 249 0.49 -2.32 -17.69
N LYS A 250 -0.77 -2.34 -17.31
CA LYS A 250 -1.55 -3.56 -17.09
C LYS A 250 -2.61 -3.68 -18.18
N LEU A 251 -2.67 -4.84 -18.84
CA LEU A 251 -3.67 -5.17 -19.85
C LEU A 251 -4.67 -6.19 -19.31
N ASP A 252 -5.95 -6.06 -19.69
CA ASP A 252 -6.95 -7.09 -19.44
C ASP A 252 -6.82 -8.25 -20.43
N LYS A 253 -6.43 -7.94 -21.68
CA LYS A 253 -6.12 -8.93 -22.71
C LYS A 253 -4.62 -8.92 -23.00
N PRO A 254 -3.90 -10.04 -22.80
CA PRO A 254 -2.47 -10.12 -23.09
C PRO A 254 -2.14 -9.82 -24.55
N VAL A 255 -1.05 -9.10 -24.81
CA VAL A 255 -0.52 -8.80 -26.13
C VAL A 255 0.59 -9.78 -26.51
N LEU A 256 0.70 -10.15 -27.80
CA LEU A 256 1.80 -10.96 -28.30
C LEU A 256 3.12 -10.17 -28.20
N TRP A 257 4.16 -10.75 -27.54
CA TRP A 257 5.37 -10.02 -27.20
C TRP A 257 6.58 -10.40 -28.07
N ASP A 258 6.89 -11.69 -28.13
CA ASP A 258 8.09 -12.22 -28.80
C ASP A 258 7.76 -13.16 -29.99
N GLY A 259 6.59 -13.05 -30.55
CA GLY A 259 6.10 -13.90 -31.64
C GLY A 259 5.49 -15.23 -31.19
N VAL A 260 5.69 -15.63 -29.94
CA VAL A 260 5.17 -16.89 -29.35
C VAL A 260 4.43 -16.63 -28.04
N ASN A 261 5.01 -15.84 -27.18
CA ASN A 261 4.50 -15.63 -25.81
C ASN A 261 3.77 -14.30 -25.70
N THR A 262 2.80 -14.27 -24.79
CA THR A 262 2.03 -13.07 -24.47
C THR A 262 2.43 -12.45 -23.17
N VAL A 263 2.14 -11.15 -23.02
CA VAL A 263 2.44 -10.31 -21.86
C VAL A 263 1.20 -9.49 -21.51
N ASP A 264 0.90 -9.34 -20.23
CA ASP A 264 -0.21 -8.53 -19.71
C ASP A 264 0.20 -7.50 -18.65
N VAL A 265 1.46 -7.58 -18.14
CA VAL A 265 2.02 -6.59 -17.21
C VAL A 265 3.39 -6.15 -17.73
N ILE A 266 3.52 -4.85 -18.01
CA ILE A 266 4.73 -4.29 -18.63
C ILE A 266 5.30 -3.19 -17.72
N PHE A 267 6.61 -3.27 -17.42
CA PHE A 267 7.34 -2.25 -16.69
C PHE A 267 8.40 -1.66 -17.62
N ILE A 268 8.23 -0.43 -18.08
CA ILE A 268 9.24 0.25 -18.89
C ILE A 268 10.18 1.01 -17.96
N LEU A 269 11.47 0.66 -18.03
CA LEU A 269 12.48 1.13 -17.09
C LEU A 269 13.36 2.22 -17.73
N GLY A 270 13.19 3.46 -17.30
CA GLY A 270 14.15 4.54 -17.47
C GLY A 270 15.03 4.65 -16.23
N ILE A 271 16.11 3.87 -16.14
CA ILE A 271 16.95 3.75 -14.95
C ILE A 271 18.39 4.04 -15.29
N GLN A 272 19.05 4.90 -14.51
CA GLN A 272 20.47 5.21 -14.60
C GLN A 272 21.33 4.11 -13.97
N GLU A 273 22.63 4.04 -14.29
CA GLU A 273 23.52 3.00 -13.77
C GLU A 273 23.62 2.98 -12.24
N ASP A 274 23.62 4.14 -11.60
CA ASP A 274 23.67 4.30 -10.14
C ASP A 274 22.32 4.01 -9.45
N SER A 275 21.26 3.85 -10.22
CA SER A 275 19.88 3.67 -9.76
C SER A 275 19.40 2.21 -9.83
N ARG A 276 20.34 1.26 -9.94
CA ARG A 276 20.07 -0.18 -10.04
C ARG A 276 19.22 -0.74 -8.89
N LYS A 277 19.26 -0.11 -7.72
CA LYS A 277 18.45 -0.46 -6.55
C LYS A 277 16.94 -0.55 -6.86
N TYR A 278 16.42 0.32 -7.73
CA TYR A 278 15.00 0.32 -8.11
C TYR A 278 14.63 -0.93 -8.92
N PHE A 279 15.52 -1.34 -9.83
CA PHE A 279 15.33 -2.58 -10.56
C PHE A 279 15.33 -3.80 -9.63
N GLU A 280 16.27 -3.87 -8.69
CA GLU A 280 16.37 -4.97 -7.74
C GLU A 280 15.11 -5.07 -6.85
N GLN A 281 14.58 -3.94 -6.38
CA GLN A 281 13.34 -3.88 -5.61
C GLN A 281 12.13 -4.29 -6.45
N LEU A 282 11.99 -3.76 -7.66
CA LEU A 282 10.94 -4.16 -8.59
C LEU A 282 11.00 -5.67 -8.88
N TYR A 283 12.20 -6.19 -9.19
CA TYR A 283 12.39 -7.59 -9.51
C TYR A 283 11.98 -8.53 -8.36
N GLN A 284 12.25 -8.15 -7.11
CA GLN A 284 11.79 -8.91 -5.94
C GLN A 284 10.26 -8.98 -5.89
N ILE A 285 9.56 -7.86 -6.15
CA ILE A 285 8.11 -7.79 -6.12
C ILE A 285 7.50 -8.64 -7.23
N ILE A 286 7.97 -8.48 -8.48
CA ILE A 286 7.41 -9.19 -9.63
C ILE A 286 7.82 -10.67 -9.70
N SER A 287 8.75 -11.10 -8.86
CA SER A 287 9.08 -12.52 -8.67
C SER A 287 8.12 -13.25 -7.72
N ASP A 288 7.28 -12.53 -6.99
CA ASP A 288 6.23 -13.10 -6.13
C ASP A 288 4.92 -13.25 -6.92
N GLU A 289 4.51 -14.50 -7.17
CA GLU A 289 3.29 -14.81 -7.93
C GLU A 289 2.03 -14.18 -7.34
N SER A 290 1.97 -14.05 -6.01
CA SER A 290 0.81 -13.44 -5.34
C SER A 290 0.73 -11.94 -5.62
N MET A 291 1.88 -11.26 -5.69
CA MET A 291 1.95 -9.84 -6.05
C MET A 291 1.57 -9.60 -7.50
N VAL A 292 2.05 -10.43 -8.42
CA VAL A 292 1.69 -10.36 -9.84
C VAL A 292 0.19 -10.59 -10.03
N SER A 293 -0.38 -11.56 -9.34
CA SER A 293 -1.82 -11.83 -9.36
C SER A 293 -2.63 -10.66 -8.81
N ALA A 294 -2.16 -10.00 -7.74
CA ALA A 294 -2.80 -8.81 -7.19
C ALA A 294 -2.74 -7.61 -8.15
N ILE A 295 -1.60 -7.41 -8.85
CA ILE A 295 -1.49 -6.36 -9.89
C ILE A 295 -2.50 -6.62 -11.02
N ARG A 296 -2.66 -7.86 -11.48
CA ARG A 296 -3.66 -8.23 -12.50
C ARG A 296 -5.09 -7.99 -12.04
N ALA A 297 -5.39 -8.24 -10.77
CA ALA A 297 -6.71 -8.03 -10.20
C ALA A 297 -7.05 -6.56 -9.96
N SER A 298 -6.05 -5.67 -9.92
CA SER A 298 -6.23 -4.25 -9.67
C SER A 298 -7.05 -3.58 -10.78
N ARG A 299 -7.90 -2.63 -10.37
CA ARG A 299 -8.80 -1.89 -11.26
C ARG A 299 -8.46 -0.40 -11.32
N THR A 300 -7.63 0.10 -10.41
CA THR A 300 -7.23 1.51 -10.37
C THR A 300 -5.70 1.64 -10.36
N ARG A 301 -5.21 2.80 -10.81
CA ARG A 301 -3.78 3.16 -10.77
C ARG A 301 -3.25 3.19 -9.34
N GLU A 302 -4.06 3.67 -8.41
CA GLU A 302 -3.74 3.77 -6.98
C GLU A 302 -3.58 2.40 -6.34
N GLU A 303 -4.40 1.40 -6.73
CA GLU A 303 -4.25 0.03 -6.27
C GLU A 303 -2.91 -0.55 -6.70
N ILE A 304 -2.53 -0.42 -7.98
CA ILE A 304 -1.23 -0.88 -8.51
C ILE A 304 -0.08 -0.13 -7.81
N TRP A 305 -0.19 1.19 -7.69
CA TRP A 305 0.83 1.99 -7.01
C TRP A 305 1.01 1.57 -5.55
N ASN A 306 -0.08 1.33 -4.84
CA ASN A 306 -0.03 0.85 -3.46
C ASN A 306 0.63 -0.53 -3.35
N LEU A 307 0.35 -1.46 -4.28
CA LEU A 307 0.99 -2.77 -4.33
C LEU A 307 2.50 -2.68 -4.56
N LEU A 308 2.95 -1.74 -5.40
CA LEU A 308 4.35 -1.58 -5.75
C LEU A 308 5.13 -0.73 -4.75
N CYS A 309 4.51 0.31 -4.19
CA CYS A 309 5.20 1.38 -3.45
C CYS A 309 4.85 1.43 -1.95
N LYS A 310 3.72 0.88 -1.53
CA LYS A 310 3.30 0.85 -0.13
C LYS A 310 3.18 -0.57 0.38
N ASN A 311 3.37 -0.71 1.68
CA ASN A 311 3.03 -1.94 2.39
C ASN A 311 1.50 -2.06 2.44
N THR A 312 0.88 -2.68 1.44
CA THR A 312 -0.57 -2.86 1.44
C THR A 312 -0.96 -3.87 2.51
N LYS A 313 -1.70 -3.39 3.49
CA LYS A 313 -2.63 -4.26 4.24
C LYS A 313 -3.44 -5.00 3.19
N SER A 314 -3.40 -6.33 3.22
CA SER A 314 -4.11 -7.20 2.27
C SER A 314 -5.53 -6.67 2.05
N VAL A 315 -5.81 -6.24 0.83
CA VAL A 315 -7.17 -6.05 0.36
C VAL A 315 -7.67 -7.43 -0.02
N ASN A 316 -8.51 -8.00 0.82
CA ASN A 316 -9.40 -9.11 0.44
C ASN A 316 -10.76 -8.55 0.10
#